data_d3a749eeb613aef73dc10082a60d06ba
#
_entry.id   d3a749eeb613aef73dc10082a60d06ba
#
_cell.length_a   1.000
_cell.length_b   1.000
_cell.length_c   1.000
_cell.angle_alpha   90.00
_cell.angle_beta   90.00
_cell.angle_gamma   90.00
#
_symmetry.space_group_name_H-M   'P 1'
#
loop_
_entity.id
_entity.type
_entity.pdbx_description
1 polymer ?
#
loop_
_entity_poly.entity_id
_entity_poly.type
_entity_poly.pdbx_seq_one_letter_code
_entity_poly.pdbx_strand_id
1 'polypeptide(L)'
;HPPGRAQHAGGSAESAMSPADTLRFATRAALGYPQRTALMMLAMSIGVAAVVMLTALGDGARRFVVEEFSALGANLLIVLPGRTGTGGVNPGSFVSSTPRDLTTDDAAALLRVPQVKRVAPLAMGSAEISFGGRLREVMVLGTSADYVDIRGFGVARGQFLPREDFRRASAVAVIGETIRAELFGNQNAIGRMIRLGDRRLRVIGVMGPAGRGLGMNSDELVLVPVATAQAMFDTNSLFRIMIETRDRESLLPA
;
A
#
# COMPACT_ATOMS: atom_id res chain seq x y z
N HIS A 1 -85.98 56.17 29.26
CA HIS A 1 -85.42 55.14 28.36
C HIS A 1 -83.96 54.97 28.66
N PRO A 2 -83.43 53.73 28.79
CA PRO A 2 -82.21 53.43 29.49
C PRO A 2 -80.95 53.38 28.56
N PRO A 3 -79.80 53.42 29.22
CA PRO A 3 -78.52 53.59 28.53
C PRO A 3 -77.88 52.25 28.11
N GLY A 4 -77.13 52.37 27.05
CA GLY A 4 -76.38 51.26 26.47
C GLY A 4 -75.15 50.85 27.27
N ARG A 5 -74.95 49.56 27.32
CA ARG A 5 -73.93 48.83 28.04
C ARG A 5 -72.66 48.77 27.13
N ALA A 6 -71.60 49.40 27.62
CA ALA A 6 -70.26 49.21 26.98
C ALA A 6 -69.71 47.83 27.29
N GLN A 7 -69.34 47.06 26.27
CA GLN A 7 -68.61 45.81 26.38
C GLN A 7 -67.15 46.11 26.49
N HIS A 8 -66.54 45.71 27.59
CA HIS A 8 -65.09 45.63 27.74
C HIS A 8 -64.53 44.43 26.90
N ALA A 9 -63.82 44.76 25.87
CA ALA A 9 -62.96 43.79 25.19
C ALA A 9 -61.67 43.64 26.02
N GLY A 10 -61.59 42.56 26.78
CA GLY A 10 -60.38 42.14 27.44
C GLY A 10 -59.39 41.51 26.41
N GLY A 11 -58.42 42.30 25.97
CA GLY A 11 -57.31 41.78 25.20
C GLY A 11 -56.41 40.95 26.11
N SER A 12 -56.40 39.66 25.91
CA SER A 12 -55.41 38.75 26.49
C SER A 12 -54.03 39.05 25.85
N ALA A 13 -53.24 39.84 26.56
CA ALA A 13 -51.82 39.98 26.20
C ALA A 13 -51.13 38.63 26.47
N GLU A 14 -50.91 37.86 25.42
CA GLU A 14 -50.01 36.73 25.44
C GLU A 14 -48.63 37.26 25.76
N SER A 15 -48.24 37.17 27.03
CA SER A 15 -46.88 37.52 27.48
C SER A 15 -45.90 36.58 26.87
N ALA A 16 -45.28 36.99 25.74
CA ALA A 16 -44.16 36.30 25.15
C ALA A 16 -43.03 36.20 26.20
N MET A 17 -42.79 34.98 26.69
CA MET A 17 -41.72 34.71 27.65
C MET A 17 -40.38 35.17 27.08
N SER A 18 -39.68 36.00 27.84
CA SER A 18 -38.32 36.43 27.45
C SER A 18 -37.39 35.23 27.32
N PRO A 19 -36.50 35.18 26.32
CA PRO A 19 -35.53 34.10 26.19
C PRO A 19 -34.70 33.89 27.45
N ALA A 20 -34.49 34.93 28.24
CA ALA A 20 -33.78 34.84 29.52
C ALA A 20 -34.61 34.09 30.60
N ASP A 21 -35.92 34.25 30.61
CA ASP A 21 -36.83 33.57 31.55
C ASP A 21 -36.97 32.09 31.19
N THR A 22 -37.02 31.80 29.91
CA THR A 22 -37.00 30.40 29.39
C THR A 22 -35.71 29.68 29.76
N LEU A 23 -34.55 30.36 29.66
CA LEU A 23 -33.28 29.80 30.06
C LEU A 23 -33.16 29.52 31.55
N ARG A 24 -33.64 30.48 32.38
CA ARG A 24 -33.71 30.33 33.86
C ARG A 24 -34.64 29.21 34.29
N PHE A 25 -35.79 29.07 33.64
CA PHE A 25 -36.72 27.98 33.91
C PHE A 25 -36.14 26.63 33.53
N ALA A 26 -35.49 26.53 32.36
CA ALA A 26 -34.85 25.31 31.90
C ALA A 26 -33.70 24.86 32.82
N THR A 27 -32.88 25.80 33.30
CA THR A 27 -31.79 25.47 34.23
C THR A 27 -32.30 25.04 35.61
N ARG A 28 -33.36 25.67 36.14
CA ARG A 28 -34.00 25.24 37.41
C ARG A 28 -34.65 23.87 37.28
N ALA A 29 -35.30 23.57 36.14
CA ALA A 29 -35.91 22.27 35.89
C ALA A 29 -34.84 21.17 35.76
N ALA A 30 -33.70 21.46 35.15
CA ALA A 30 -32.57 20.52 35.03
C ALA A 30 -31.92 20.23 36.39
N LEU A 31 -31.80 21.21 37.28
CA LEU A 31 -31.22 21.04 38.62
C LEU A 31 -32.19 20.40 39.62
N GLY A 32 -33.51 20.42 39.36
CA GLY A 32 -34.52 19.84 40.22
C GLY A 32 -34.51 18.31 40.29
N TYR A 33 -34.00 17.64 39.25
CA TYR A 33 -33.91 16.17 39.17
C TYR A 33 -32.54 15.73 38.66
N PRO A 34 -31.49 15.80 39.48
CA PRO A 34 -30.12 15.60 39.03
C PRO A 34 -29.87 14.23 38.44
N GLN A 35 -30.50 13.18 38.94
CA GLN A 35 -30.35 11.82 38.41
C GLN A 35 -30.91 11.70 36.96
N ARG A 36 -32.07 12.29 36.69
CA ARG A 36 -32.70 12.28 35.37
C ARG A 36 -31.85 13.05 34.36
N THR A 37 -31.35 14.22 34.75
CA THR A 37 -30.50 15.07 33.92
C THR A 37 -29.17 14.38 33.64
N ALA A 38 -28.56 13.73 34.63
CA ALA A 38 -27.31 12.95 34.45
C ALA A 38 -27.50 11.79 33.48
N LEU A 39 -28.61 11.04 33.56
CA LEU A 39 -28.92 9.95 32.64
C LEU A 39 -29.15 10.46 31.21
N MET A 40 -29.83 11.58 31.03
CA MET A 40 -30.01 12.20 29.70
C MET A 40 -28.66 12.66 29.08
N MET A 41 -27.82 13.31 29.89
CA MET A 41 -26.49 13.72 29.43
C MET A 41 -25.61 12.53 29.09
N LEU A 42 -25.67 11.46 29.89
CA LEU A 42 -24.92 10.24 29.62
C LEU A 42 -25.37 9.60 28.32
N ALA A 43 -26.68 9.45 28.10
CA ALA A 43 -27.21 8.89 26.85
C ALA A 43 -26.81 9.72 25.62
N MET A 44 -26.88 11.04 25.72
CA MET A 44 -26.48 11.95 24.64
C MET A 44 -24.98 11.89 24.38
N SER A 45 -24.17 11.81 25.45
CA SER A 45 -22.71 11.68 25.34
C SER A 45 -22.30 10.38 24.67
N ILE A 46 -22.99 9.27 24.99
CA ILE A 46 -22.73 7.96 24.33
C ILE A 46 -23.07 8.06 22.85
N GLY A 47 -24.19 8.67 22.48
CA GLY A 47 -24.56 8.84 21.08
C GLY A 47 -23.55 9.67 20.28
N VAL A 48 -23.14 10.80 20.84
CA VAL A 48 -22.13 11.66 20.22
C VAL A 48 -20.77 10.93 20.12
N ALA A 49 -20.35 10.26 21.19
CA ALA A 49 -19.10 9.50 21.22
C ALA A 49 -19.09 8.39 20.17
N ALA A 50 -20.21 7.67 20.00
CA ALA A 50 -20.32 6.63 18.97
C ALA A 50 -20.16 7.19 17.55
N VAL A 51 -20.79 8.34 17.25
CA VAL A 51 -20.67 8.99 15.94
C VAL A 51 -19.23 9.47 15.70
N VAL A 52 -18.61 10.10 16.71
CA VAL A 52 -17.21 10.58 16.60
C VAL A 52 -16.25 9.41 16.41
N MET A 53 -16.43 8.32 17.14
CA MET A 53 -15.59 7.12 16.96
C MET A 53 -15.75 6.50 15.57
N LEU A 54 -17.00 6.42 15.06
CA LEU A 54 -17.25 5.85 13.73
C LEU A 54 -16.64 6.70 12.61
N THR A 55 -16.79 8.04 12.71
CA THR A 55 -16.20 8.96 11.73
C THR A 55 -14.68 8.95 11.80
N ALA A 56 -14.10 8.96 13.01
CA ALA A 56 -12.66 8.90 13.19
C ALA A 56 -12.05 7.58 12.65
N LEU A 57 -12.75 6.45 12.87
CA LEU A 57 -12.35 5.17 12.33
C LEU A 57 -12.42 5.15 10.79
N GLY A 58 -13.48 5.72 10.22
CA GLY A 58 -13.66 5.85 8.76
C GLY A 58 -12.57 6.71 8.13
N ASP A 59 -12.25 7.86 8.72
CA ASP A 59 -11.19 8.74 8.24
C ASP A 59 -9.80 8.11 8.42
N GLY A 60 -9.57 7.41 9.52
CA GLY A 60 -8.34 6.67 9.77
C GLY A 60 -8.13 5.57 8.74
N ALA A 61 -9.15 4.76 8.47
CA ALA A 61 -9.10 3.71 7.46
C ALA A 61 -8.88 4.30 6.05
N ARG A 62 -9.55 5.39 5.71
CA ARG A 62 -9.36 6.07 4.42
C ARG A 62 -7.94 6.60 4.26
N ARG A 63 -7.38 7.26 5.28
CA ARG A 63 -6.00 7.75 5.24
C ARG A 63 -5.02 6.61 5.11
N PHE A 64 -5.17 5.54 5.87
CA PHE A 64 -4.33 4.35 5.79
C PHE A 64 -4.33 3.77 4.36
N VAL A 65 -5.51 3.60 3.76
CA VAL A 65 -5.63 3.12 2.37
C VAL A 65 -4.97 4.08 1.39
N VAL A 66 -5.25 5.39 1.49
CA VAL A 66 -4.67 6.39 0.58
C VAL A 66 -3.14 6.47 0.72
N GLU A 67 -2.61 6.40 1.94
CA GLU A 67 -1.16 6.40 2.18
C GLU A 67 -0.51 5.14 1.64
N GLU A 68 -1.11 3.97 1.87
CA GLU A 68 -0.61 2.69 1.35
C GLU A 68 -0.62 2.67 -0.20
N PHE A 69 -1.68 3.18 -0.82
CA PHE A 69 -1.73 3.31 -2.29
C PHE A 69 -0.84 4.43 -2.83
N SER A 70 -0.62 5.50 -2.08
CA SER A 70 0.29 6.59 -2.49
C SER A 70 1.76 6.15 -2.43
N ALA A 71 2.10 5.27 -1.49
CA ALA A 71 3.41 4.64 -1.41
C ALA A 71 3.72 3.73 -2.61
N LEU A 72 2.68 3.28 -3.34
CA LEU A 72 2.83 2.50 -4.57
C LEU A 72 3.24 3.32 -5.79
N GLY A 73 3.23 4.66 -5.69
CA GLY A 73 3.48 5.58 -6.79
C GLY A 73 2.21 5.86 -7.62
N ALA A 74 1.90 7.13 -7.80
CA ALA A 74 0.68 7.57 -8.48
C ALA A 74 0.61 7.16 -9.97
N ASN A 75 1.73 6.71 -10.56
CA ASN A 75 1.89 6.39 -11.97
C ASN A 75 2.33 4.95 -12.22
N LEU A 76 1.98 4.03 -11.29
CA LEU A 76 2.35 2.62 -11.39
C LEU A 76 1.26 1.82 -12.09
N LEU A 77 1.63 1.15 -13.19
CA LEU A 77 0.82 0.14 -13.86
C LEU A 77 1.46 -1.23 -13.66
N ILE A 78 0.66 -2.22 -13.29
CA ILE A 78 1.10 -3.60 -13.13
C ILE A 78 0.45 -4.46 -14.21
N VAL A 79 1.26 -5.05 -15.06
CA VAL A 79 0.81 -6.02 -16.07
C VAL A 79 0.98 -7.41 -15.49
N LEU A 80 -0.13 -8.13 -15.40
CA LEU A 80 -0.19 -9.50 -14.93
C LEU A 80 -0.42 -10.44 -16.11
N PRO A 81 0.13 -11.65 -16.11
CA PRO A 81 -0.21 -12.66 -17.10
C PRO A 81 -1.69 -13.08 -16.89
N GLY A 82 -2.47 -13.16 -17.97
CA GLY A 82 -3.86 -13.64 -17.90
C GLY A 82 -4.84 -12.84 -18.74
N ARG A 83 -6.03 -13.39 -18.94
CA ARG A 83 -7.19 -12.66 -19.47
C ARG A 83 -7.96 -12.07 -18.30
N THR A 84 -8.03 -10.77 -18.20
CA THR A 84 -9.05 -10.11 -17.39
C THR A 84 -10.36 -10.18 -18.20
N GLY A 85 -11.25 -11.09 -17.81
CA GLY A 85 -12.64 -10.98 -18.24
C GLY A 85 -13.23 -9.68 -17.71
N THR A 86 -14.13 -9.04 -18.44
CA THR A 86 -14.84 -7.80 -18.12
C THR A 86 -15.63 -7.82 -16.79
N GLY A 87 -15.38 -8.78 -15.90
CA GLY A 87 -16.08 -9.04 -14.64
C GLY A 87 -15.32 -8.75 -13.34
N GLY A 88 -14.23 -8.00 -13.37
CA GLY A 88 -13.47 -7.66 -12.15
C GLY A 88 -12.35 -8.65 -11.81
N VAL A 89 -11.44 -8.21 -10.96
CA VAL A 89 -10.31 -9.02 -10.48
C VAL A 89 -10.83 -10.11 -9.54
N ASN A 90 -10.89 -11.34 -10.01
CA ASN A 90 -11.19 -12.48 -9.16
C ASN A 90 -9.87 -13.03 -8.58
N PRO A 91 -9.68 -13.07 -7.24
CA PRO A 91 -8.46 -13.58 -6.63
C PRO A 91 -8.09 -15.02 -7.01
N GLY A 92 -9.07 -15.82 -7.46
CA GLY A 92 -8.86 -17.18 -7.94
C GLY A 92 -8.34 -17.29 -9.38
N SER A 93 -8.32 -16.21 -10.18
CA SER A 93 -7.84 -16.24 -11.57
C SER A 93 -6.32 -16.26 -11.71
N PHE A 94 -5.58 -16.15 -10.60
CA PHE A 94 -4.11 -16.26 -10.60
C PHE A 94 -3.58 -17.68 -10.89
N VAL A 95 -4.45 -18.67 -10.95
CA VAL A 95 -4.10 -20.10 -11.12
C VAL A 95 -4.57 -20.68 -12.45
N SER A 96 -5.35 -19.96 -13.26
CA SER A 96 -5.86 -20.48 -14.52
C SER A 96 -4.87 -20.28 -15.66
N SER A 97 -4.71 -21.35 -16.46
CA SER A 97 -3.82 -21.45 -17.62
C SER A 97 -3.85 -20.20 -18.50
N THR A 98 -2.75 -19.51 -18.55
CA THR A 98 -2.53 -18.29 -19.35
C THR A 98 -2.36 -18.67 -20.81
N PRO A 99 -3.07 -18.05 -21.77
CA PRO A 99 -2.90 -18.35 -23.18
C PRO A 99 -1.52 -17.95 -23.72
N ARG A 100 -0.83 -17.03 -23.04
CA ARG A 100 0.52 -16.58 -23.37
C ARG A 100 1.22 -16.05 -22.12
N ASP A 101 2.43 -16.55 -21.90
CA ASP A 101 3.31 -16.06 -20.84
C ASP A 101 3.84 -14.66 -21.16
N LEU A 102 4.03 -13.82 -20.13
CA LEU A 102 4.77 -12.58 -20.25
C LEU A 102 6.26 -12.88 -20.36
N THR A 103 6.93 -12.21 -21.30
CA THR A 103 8.34 -12.43 -21.56
C THR A 103 9.16 -11.15 -21.34
N THR A 104 10.49 -11.29 -21.29
CA THR A 104 11.42 -10.14 -21.26
C THR A 104 11.36 -9.33 -22.55
N ASP A 105 10.94 -9.93 -23.67
CA ASP A 105 10.73 -9.23 -24.94
C ASP A 105 9.52 -8.29 -24.87
N ASP A 106 8.45 -8.72 -24.20
CA ASP A 106 7.29 -7.88 -23.93
C ASP A 106 7.70 -6.67 -23.06
N ALA A 107 8.49 -6.89 -22.01
CA ALA A 107 9.02 -5.81 -21.19
C ALA A 107 9.90 -4.83 -21.98
N ALA A 108 10.74 -5.33 -22.87
CA ALA A 108 11.58 -4.52 -23.75
C ALA A 108 10.75 -3.72 -24.79
N ALA A 109 9.64 -4.30 -25.28
CA ALA A 109 8.71 -3.61 -26.17
C ALA A 109 8.02 -2.43 -25.48
N LEU A 110 7.65 -2.58 -24.21
CA LEU A 110 7.03 -1.53 -23.40
C LEU A 110 7.94 -0.31 -23.19
N LEU A 111 9.26 -0.48 -23.13
CA LEU A 111 10.20 0.64 -23.06
C LEU A 111 10.18 1.56 -24.31
N ARG A 112 9.65 1.07 -25.44
CA ARG A 112 9.53 1.87 -26.68
C ARG A 112 8.28 2.75 -26.70
N VAL A 113 7.37 2.56 -25.74
CA VAL A 113 6.13 3.34 -25.64
C VAL A 113 6.46 4.71 -25.03
N PRO A 114 6.15 5.84 -25.70
CA PRO A 114 6.53 7.18 -25.24
C PRO A 114 6.03 7.55 -23.84
N GLN A 115 4.87 7.01 -23.44
CA GLN A 115 4.23 7.25 -22.15
C GLN A 115 4.94 6.51 -21.00
N VAL A 116 5.73 5.49 -21.33
CA VAL A 116 6.45 4.68 -20.35
C VAL A 116 7.75 5.37 -19.95
N LYS A 117 7.98 5.50 -18.66
CA LYS A 117 9.19 6.09 -18.09
C LYS A 117 10.20 5.02 -17.69
N ARG A 118 9.73 3.96 -17.00
CA ARG A 118 10.53 2.85 -16.51
C ARG A 118 9.76 1.55 -16.59
N VAL A 119 10.48 0.44 -16.76
CA VAL A 119 9.92 -0.91 -16.80
C VAL A 119 10.75 -1.83 -15.92
N ALA A 120 10.09 -2.55 -15.02
CA ALA A 120 10.71 -3.58 -14.22
C ALA A 120 9.99 -4.93 -14.45
N PRO A 121 10.59 -5.83 -15.26
CA PRO A 121 10.14 -7.20 -15.35
C PRO A 121 10.43 -7.92 -14.03
N LEU A 122 9.51 -8.78 -13.59
CA LEU A 122 9.67 -9.57 -12.37
C LEU A 122 9.51 -11.06 -12.66
N ALA A 123 10.54 -11.81 -12.31
CA ALA A 123 10.51 -13.27 -12.19
C ALA A 123 10.66 -13.64 -10.71
N MET A 124 9.98 -14.66 -10.24
CA MET A 124 9.96 -15.04 -8.82
C MET A 124 10.15 -16.54 -8.68
N GLY A 125 10.91 -16.93 -7.65
CA GLY A 125 11.09 -18.31 -7.24
C GLY A 125 11.68 -18.41 -5.84
N SER A 126 11.89 -19.63 -5.36
CA SER A 126 12.55 -19.91 -4.09
C SER A 126 13.85 -20.65 -4.35
N ALA A 127 14.88 -20.34 -3.59
CA ALA A 127 16.15 -21.04 -3.64
C ALA A 127 16.84 -21.03 -2.28
N GLU A 128 17.74 -21.98 -2.07
CA GLU A 128 18.58 -22.01 -0.89
C GLU A 128 19.77 -21.06 -1.07
N ILE A 129 19.96 -20.14 -0.12
CA ILE A 129 21.14 -19.28 -0.03
C ILE A 129 22.09 -19.82 1.01
N SER A 130 23.39 -19.85 0.73
CA SER A 130 24.40 -20.29 1.69
C SER A 130 25.66 -19.45 1.66
N PHE A 131 26.23 -19.25 2.87
CA PHE A 131 27.51 -18.60 3.11
C PHE A 131 28.12 -19.07 4.43
N GLY A 132 29.42 -19.45 4.41
CA GLY A 132 30.16 -19.78 5.65
C GLY A 132 29.57 -20.93 6.46
N GLY A 133 28.95 -21.92 5.81
CA GLY A 133 28.29 -23.05 6.49
C GLY A 133 26.89 -22.77 7.00
N ARG A 134 26.38 -21.53 6.86
CA ARG A 134 24.99 -21.17 7.13
C ARG A 134 24.19 -21.28 5.85
N LEU A 135 22.96 -21.76 5.96
CA LEU A 135 22.05 -21.89 4.82
C LEU A 135 20.61 -21.49 5.25
N ARG A 136 19.85 -21.00 4.30
CA ARG A 136 18.45 -20.62 4.48
C ARG A 136 17.71 -20.70 3.15
N GLU A 137 16.45 -21.11 3.18
CA GLU A 137 15.56 -20.94 2.03
C GLU A 137 15.08 -19.47 1.96
N VAL A 138 15.16 -18.87 0.79
CA VAL A 138 14.80 -17.47 0.55
C VAL A 138 13.98 -17.33 -0.72
N MET A 139 13.15 -16.30 -0.74
CA MET A 139 12.49 -15.88 -1.97
C MET A 139 13.48 -15.08 -2.83
N VAL A 140 13.59 -15.46 -4.10
CA VAL A 140 14.42 -14.80 -5.10
C VAL A 140 13.54 -14.03 -6.05
N LEU A 141 13.84 -12.75 -6.20
CA LEU A 141 13.16 -11.85 -7.13
C LEU A 141 14.14 -11.43 -8.23
N GLY A 142 13.90 -11.93 -9.44
CA GLY A 142 14.60 -11.47 -10.65
C GLY A 142 13.96 -10.19 -11.16
N THR A 143 14.76 -9.14 -11.33
CA THR A 143 14.26 -7.83 -11.78
C THR A 143 15.32 -7.00 -12.49
N SER A 144 14.99 -5.74 -12.83
CA SER A 144 15.91 -4.76 -13.43
C SER A 144 16.30 -3.67 -12.42
N ALA A 145 17.27 -2.84 -12.81
CA ALA A 145 17.70 -1.69 -12.01
C ALA A 145 16.55 -0.71 -11.70
N ASP A 146 15.59 -0.57 -12.60
CA ASP A 146 14.47 0.36 -12.45
C ASP A 146 13.48 -0.04 -11.34
N TYR A 147 13.54 -1.27 -10.85
CA TYR A 147 12.66 -1.75 -9.79
C TYR A 147 12.77 -0.92 -8.50
N VAL A 148 13.99 -0.55 -8.10
CA VAL A 148 14.23 0.24 -6.89
C VAL A 148 13.63 1.63 -7.00
N ASP A 149 13.74 2.25 -8.20
CA ASP A 149 13.18 3.57 -8.46
C ASP A 149 11.64 3.53 -8.49
N ILE A 150 11.05 2.51 -9.15
CA ILE A 150 9.60 2.33 -9.27
C ILE A 150 8.97 2.09 -7.88
N ARG A 151 9.66 1.34 -7.02
CA ARG A 151 9.17 0.98 -5.69
C ARG A 151 9.54 2.00 -4.61
N GLY A 152 10.40 2.97 -4.91
CA GLY A 152 10.90 3.91 -3.93
C GLY A 152 11.72 3.26 -2.81
N PHE A 153 12.33 2.10 -3.08
CA PHE A 153 13.16 1.41 -2.11
C PHE A 153 14.54 2.06 -2.03
N GLY A 154 15.14 2.03 -0.84
CA GLY A 154 16.51 2.45 -0.62
C GLY A 154 17.48 1.28 -0.56
N VAL A 155 18.72 1.50 -1.01
CA VAL A 155 19.84 0.61 -0.75
C VAL A 155 20.59 1.16 0.46
N ALA A 156 20.68 0.37 1.53
CA ALA A 156 21.36 0.79 2.76
C ALA A 156 22.88 0.79 2.61
N ARG A 157 23.41 -0.19 1.88
CA ARG A 157 24.86 -0.38 1.68
C ARG A 157 25.13 -0.91 0.28
N GLY A 158 26.19 -0.41 -0.36
CA GLY A 158 26.59 -0.82 -1.69
C GLY A 158 25.75 -0.17 -2.79
N GLN A 159 25.42 -0.93 -3.81
CA GLN A 159 24.67 -0.47 -4.98
C GLN A 159 23.57 -1.46 -5.36
N PHE A 160 22.56 -0.98 -6.07
CA PHE A 160 21.51 -1.85 -6.63
C PHE A 160 22.01 -2.57 -7.88
N LEU A 161 21.12 -3.35 -8.50
CA LEU A 161 21.43 -4.09 -9.73
C LEU A 161 21.90 -3.14 -10.84
N PRO A 162 22.83 -3.55 -11.68
CA PRO A 162 23.33 -2.72 -12.78
C PRO A 162 22.25 -2.48 -13.83
N ARG A 163 22.31 -1.33 -14.51
CA ARG A 163 21.43 -1.01 -15.64
C ARG A 163 21.94 -1.74 -16.89
N GLU A 164 21.46 -2.95 -17.07
CA GLU A 164 21.80 -3.82 -18.19
C GLU A 164 20.55 -4.24 -18.95
N ASP A 165 20.74 -4.80 -20.16
CA ASP A 165 19.64 -5.42 -20.92
C ASP A 165 18.99 -6.55 -20.10
N PHE A 166 17.67 -6.65 -20.15
CA PHE A 166 16.90 -7.67 -19.44
C PHE A 166 17.31 -9.10 -19.79
N ARG A 167 17.91 -9.29 -20.96
CA ARG A 167 18.40 -10.59 -21.44
C ARG A 167 19.80 -10.95 -20.92
N ARG A 168 20.49 -10.00 -20.30
CA ARG A 168 21.84 -10.23 -19.81
C ARG A 168 21.83 -10.77 -18.39
N ALA A 169 22.28 -12.00 -18.23
CA ALA A 169 22.52 -12.58 -16.92
C ALA A 169 23.87 -12.07 -16.38
N SER A 170 23.88 -11.60 -15.14
CA SER A 170 25.11 -11.27 -14.43
C SER A 170 25.11 -11.91 -13.03
N ALA A 171 26.31 -12.32 -12.59
CA ALA A 171 26.50 -13.07 -11.34
C ALA A 171 26.56 -12.13 -10.13
N VAL A 172 25.55 -11.30 -9.97
CA VAL A 172 25.41 -10.33 -8.86
C VAL A 172 24.08 -10.51 -8.12
N ALA A 173 24.08 -10.14 -6.84
CA ALA A 173 22.89 -10.18 -6.01
C ALA A 173 22.85 -8.98 -5.06
N VAL A 174 21.65 -8.52 -4.77
CA VAL A 174 21.33 -7.59 -3.67
C VAL A 174 20.50 -8.37 -2.66
N ILE A 175 20.86 -8.31 -1.39
CA ILE A 175 20.21 -9.10 -0.33
C ILE A 175 19.48 -8.20 0.65
N GLY A 176 18.41 -8.71 1.25
CA GLY A 176 17.71 -8.03 2.33
C GLY A 176 18.50 -8.01 3.63
N GLU A 177 18.15 -7.08 4.52
CA GLU A 177 18.90 -6.90 5.77
C GLU A 177 18.78 -8.11 6.72
N THR A 178 17.62 -8.78 6.76
CA THR A 178 17.45 -10.01 7.55
C THR A 178 18.39 -11.12 7.08
N ILE A 179 18.48 -11.32 5.76
CA ILE A 179 19.38 -12.31 5.15
C ILE A 179 20.83 -11.96 5.46
N ARG A 180 21.20 -10.69 5.33
CA ARG A 180 22.54 -10.22 5.69
C ARG A 180 22.87 -10.54 7.15
N ALA A 181 21.96 -10.21 8.07
CA ALA A 181 22.20 -10.43 9.50
C ALA A 181 22.35 -11.91 9.85
N GLU A 182 21.53 -12.77 9.27
CA GLU A 182 21.58 -14.22 9.54
C GLU A 182 22.79 -14.91 8.93
N LEU A 183 23.15 -14.61 7.68
CA LEU A 183 24.25 -15.27 7.00
C LEU A 183 25.61 -14.71 7.39
N PHE A 184 25.73 -13.38 7.50
CA PHE A 184 27.01 -12.72 7.69
C PHE A 184 27.25 -12.24 9.13
N GLY A 185 26.18 -12.09 9.95
CA GLY A 185 26.30 -11.53 11.28
C GLY A 185 26.91 -10.12 11.25
N ASN A 186 28.06 -9.95 11.87
CA ASN A 186 28.81 -8.69 11.88
C ASN A 186 29.79 -8.51 10.71
N GLN A 187 29.93 -9.51 9.84
CA GLN A 187 30.84 -9.42 8.70
C GLN A 187 30.25 -8.55 7.58
N ASN A 188 31.13 -7.93 6.80
CA ASN A 188 30.73 -7.20 5.61
C ASN A 188 30.29 -8.18 4.51
N ALA A 189 29.04 -8.06 4.06
CA ALA A 189 28.48 -8.88 3.00
C ALA A 189 28.90 -8.39 1.60
N ILE A 190 29.18 -7.09 1.44
CA ILE A 190 29.50 -6.50 0.13
C ILE A 190 30.80 -7.10 -0.43
N GLY A 191 30.74 -7.50 -1.68
CA GLY A 191 31.86 -8.14 -2.40
C GLY A 191 32.05 -9.64 -2.13
N ARG A 192 31.34 -10.20 -1.15
CA ARG A 192 31.41 -11.64 -0.85
C ARG A 192 30.65 -12.46 -1.88
N MET A 193 31.15 -13.68 -2.10
CA MET A 193 30.47 -14.66 -2.95
C MET A 193 29.53 -15.50 -2.09
N ILE A 194 28.26 -15.54 -2.47
CA ILE A 194 27.24 -16.43 -1.90
C ILE A 194 26.93 -17.53 -2.90
N ARG A 195 26.43 -18.66 -2.40
CA ARG A 195 25.79 -19.67 -3.24
C ARG A 195 24.28 -19.49 -3.12
N LEU A 196 23.62 -19.39 -4.26
CA LEU A 196 22.15 -19.27 -4.37
C LEU A 196 21.68 -20.38 -5.32
N GLY A 197 21.08 -21.42 -4.77
CA GLY A 197 20.82 -22.64 -5.52
C GLY A 197 22.09 -23.27 -6.06
N ASP A 198 22.15 -23.44 -7.35
CA ASP A 198 23.31 -23.98 -8.09
C ASP A 198 24.36 -22.92 -8.50
N ARG A 199 24.07 -21.63 -8.30
CA ARG A 199 24.90 -20.51 -8.79
C ARG A 199 25.68 -19.82 -7.68
N ARG A 200 26.82 -19.28 -8.07
CA ARG A 200 27.63 -18.39 -7.23
C ARG A 200 27.43 -16.96 -7.68
N LEU A 201 26.98 -16.10 -6.76
CA LEU A 201 26.68 -14.70 -7.02
C LEU A 201 27.49 -13.81 -6.07
N ARG A 202 27.90 -12.65 -6.55
CA ARG A 202 28.58 -11.65 -5.73
C ARG A 202 27.54 -10.70 -5.12
N VAL A 203 27.56 -10.53 -3.81
CA VAL A 203 26.74 -9.53 -3.14
C VAL A 203 27.27 -8.14 -3.47
N ILE A 204 26.47 -7.30 -4.11
CA ILE A 204 26.82 -5.93 -4.48
C ILE A 204 26.08 -4.87 -3.67
N GLY A 205 24.99 -5.25 -2.99
CA GLY A 205 24.20 -4.33 -2.18
C GLY A 205 23.42 -5.06 -1.09
N VAL A 206 23.02 -4.25 -0.11
CA VAL A 206 22.09 -4.65 0.95
C VAL A 206 20.92 -3.65 0.94
N MET A 207 19.71 -4.16 0.87
CA MET A 207 18.49 -3.33 0.90
C MET A 207 18.38 -2.59 2.23
N GLY A 208 17.92 -1.35 2.16
CA GLY A 208 17.49 -0.61 3.34
C GLY A 208 16.17 -1.13 3.88
N PRO A 209 15.80 -0.74 5.10
CA PRO A 209 14.48 -1.05 5.64
C PRO A 209 13.43 -0.44 4.71
N ALA A 210 12.74 -1.29 3.98
CA ALA A 210 11.63 -0.88 3.17
C ALA A 210 10.35 -1.09 3.97
N GLY A 211 9.46 -0.10 3.95
CA GLY A 211 8.13 -0.27 4.49
C GLY A 211 7.47 -1.52 3.91
N ARG A 212 6.58 -2.14 4.67
CA ARG A 212 5.80 -3.32 4.27
C ARG A 212 4.80 -2.96 3.16
N GLY A 213 5.30 -2.56 1.98
CA GLY A 213 4.43 -2.27 0.84
C GLY A 213 4.11 -3.55 0.06
N LEU A 214 2.83 -3.77 -0.30
CA LEU A 214 2.34 -4.87 -1.15
C LEU A 214 2.69 -6.29 -0.67
N GLY A 215 2.72 -6.54 0.64
CA GLY A 215 2.78 -7.91 1.18
C GLY A 215 4.11 -8.63 1.00
N MET A 216 5.16 -7.98 0.45
CA MET A 216 6.50 -8.54 0.36
C MET A 216 7.45 -7.79 1.28
N ASN A 217 8.07 -8.54 2.20
CA ASN A 217 9.10 -8.02 3.09
C ASN A 217 10.43 -8.00 2.33
N SER A 218 10.89 -6.83 1.89
CA SER A 218 12.16 -6.69 1.17
C SER A 218 13.38 -7.12 1.99
N ASP A 219 13.26 -7.19 3.31
CA ASP A 219 14.35 -7.59 4.20
C ASP A 219 14.66 -9.10 4.09
N GLU A 220 13.72 -9.89 3.55
CA GLU A 220 13.81 -11.33 3.38
C GLU A 220 13.96 -11.77 1.91
N LEU A 221 14.22 -10.82 1.00
CA LEU A 221 14.35 -11.09 -0.43
C LEU A 221 15.80 -11.10 -0.86
N VAL A 222 16.09 -11.92 -1.86
CA VAL A 222 17.31 -11.83 -2.68
C VAL A 222 16.90 -11.30 -4.05
N LEU A 223 17.50 -10.20 -4.46
CA LEU A 223 17.25 -9.60 -5.77
C LEU A 223 18.43 -9.92 -6.69
N VAL A 224 18.12 -10.38 -7.88
CA VAL A 224 19.08 -10.72 -8.94
C VAL A 224 18.60 -10.16 -10.28
N PRO A 225 19.47 -10.01 -11.29
CA PRO A 225 19.02 -9.68 -12.63
C PRO A 225 17.98 -10.69 -13.15
N VAL A 226 16.96 -10.19 -13.87
CA VAL A 226 15.83 -11.03 -14.30
C VAL A 226 16.29 -12.25 -15.11
N ALA A 227 17.25 -12.08 -16.02
CA ALA A 227 17.80 -13.19 -16.80
C ALA A 227 18.55 -14.22 -15.92
N THR A 228 19.15 -13.78 -14.81
CA THR A 228 19.79 -14.68 -13.84
C THR A 228 18.73 -15.53 -13.13
N ALA A 229 17.62 -14.92 -12.69
CA ALA A 229 16.51 -15.66 -12.09
C ALA A 229 15.86 -16.64 -13.07
N GLN A 230 15.58 -16.20 -14.29
CA GLN A 230 15.01 -17.07 -15.33
C GLN A 230 15.89 -18.28 -15.60
N ALA A 231 17.20 -18.08 -15.68
CA ALA A 231 18.16 -19.18 -15.89
C ALA A 231 18.34 -20.06 -14.63
N MET A 232 18.03 -19.58 -13.43
CA MET A 232 18.02 -20.38 -12.19
C MET A 232 16.78 -21.27 -12.08
N PHE A 233 15.64 -20.77 -12.52
CA PHE A 233 14.35 -21.46 -12.39
C PHE A 233 13.92 -22.16 -13.67
N ASP A 234 14.78 -22.17 -14.68
CA ASP A 234 14.51 -22.76 -16.00
C ASP A 234 13.16 -22.29 -16.58
N THR A 235 12.92 -20.98 -16.53
CA THR A 235 11.69 -20.36 -17.00
C THR A 235 11.97 -19.13 -17.86
N ASN A 236 11.16 -18.94 -18.91
CA ASN A 236 11.17 -17.73 -19.71
C ASN A 236 10.01 -16.80 -19.36
N SER A 237 9.12 -17.24 -18.48
CA SER A 237 7.95 -16.46 -18.09
C SER A 237 8.27 -15.45 -16.99
N LEU A 238 7.57 -14.33 -17.03
CA LEU A 238 7.59 -13.31 -15.99
C LEU A 238 6.36 -13.44 -15.11
N PHE A 239 6.56 -13.29 -13.81
CA PHE A 239 5.46 -13.25 -12.85
C PHE A 239 4.57 -12.01 -13.08
N ARG A 240 5.21 -10.85 -13.37
CA ARG A 240 4.54 -9.59 -13.73
C ARG A 240 5.53 -8.60 -14.32
N ILE A 241 5.00 -7.55 -14.93
CA ILE A 241 5.80 -6.38 -15.36
C ILE A 241 5.25 -5.15 -14.63
N MET A 242 6.14 -4.42 -13.95
CA MET A 242 5.82 -3.13 -13.34
C MET A 242 6.27 -2.02 -14.28
N ILE A 243 5.40 -1.02 -14.48
CA ILE A 243 5.61 0.08 -15.40
C ILE A 243 5.38 1.37 -14.64
N GLU A 244 6.31 2.29 -14.70
CA GLU A 244 6.11 3.67 -14.30
C GLU A 244 5.78 4.50 -15.53
N THR A 245 4.63 5.16 -15.55
CA THR A 245 4.23 6.07 -16.61
C THR A 245 4.70 7.50 -16.30
N ARG A 246 4.84 8.33 -17.34
CA ARG A 246 5.26 9.74 -17.21
C ARG A 246 4.13 10.57 -16.60
N ASP A 247 2.90 10.35 -17.04
CA ASP A 247 1.73 11.14 -16.69
C ASP A 247 0.58 10.23 -16.21
N ARG A 248 -0.22 10.75 -15.29
CA ARG A 248 -1.38 10.07 -14.72
C ARG A 248 -2.52 9.90 -15.73
N GLU A 249 -2.63 10.82 -16.69
CA GLU A 249 -3.64 10.78 -17.76
C GLU A 249 -3.40 9.64 -18.75
N SER A 250 -2.15 9.21 -18.89
CA SER A 250 -1.77 8.06 -19.75
C SER A 250 -2.26 6.70 -19.25
N LEU A 251 -2.87 6.66 -18.07
CA LEU A 251 -3.43 5.43 -17.46
C LEU A 251 -4.91 5.22 -17.78
N LEU A 252 -5.58 6.24 -18.33
CA LEU A 252 -6.99 6.14 -18.70
C LEU A 252 -7.08 5.70 -20.16
N PRO A 253 -7.81 4.61 -20.48
CA PRO A 253 -8.10 4.28 -21.86
C PRO A 253 -8.98 5.39 -22.46
N ALA A 254 -8.60 5.88 -23.65
CA ALA A 254 -9.43 6.77 -24.45
C ALA A 254 -10.64 6.00 -25.00
#